data_526500fbd962b88db2e9a0d60fa0a448
#
_entry.id   526500fbd962b88db2e9a0d60fa0a448
#
_cell.length_a   1.000
_cell.length_b   1.000
_cell.length_c   1.000
_cell.angle_alpha   90.00
_cell.angle_beta   90.00
_cell.angle_gamma   90.00
#
_symmetry.space_group_name_H-M   'P 1'
#
loop_
_entity.id
_entity.type
_entity.pdbx_description
1 polymer ?
#
loop_
_entity_poly.entity_id
_entity_poly.type
_entity_poly.pdbx_seq_one_letter_code
_entity_poly.pdbx_strand_id
1 'polypeptide(L)' 'SVLRTGSAGGAVRLVQQKLNSLGERLKDDGKYGAATAAAVQRFQRRNGLTADGSVGCATWEKMF' A
#
# COMPACT_ATOMS: atom_id res chain seq x y z
N SER A 1 9.37 -6.49 6.92
CA SER A 1 8.00 -6.60 7.44
C SER A 1 6.99 -6.52 6.30
N VAL A 2 5.86 -7.16 6.47
CA VAL A 2 4.80 -7.17 5.47
C VAL A 2 3.58 -6.45 6.05
N LEU A 3 3.04 -5.50 5.27
CA LEU A 3 1.79 -4.83 5.60
C LEU A 3 0.69 -5.45 4.76
N ARG A 4 -0.44 -5.74 5.38
CA ARG A 4 -1.57 -6.41 4.74
C ARG A 4 -2.86 -5.97 5.40
N THR A 5 -4.01 -6.40 4.86
CA THR A 5 -5.31 -6.13 5.47
C THR A 5 -5.29 -6.56 6.94
N GLY A 6 -5.67 -5.64 7.81
CA GLY A 6 -5.61 -5.84 9.26
C GLY A 6 -4.40 -5.18 9.92
N SER A 7 -3.37 -4.82 9.17
CA SER A 7 -2.24 -4.08 9.72
C SER A 7 -2.65 -2.66 10.10
N ALA A 8 -1.98 -2.10 11.09
CA ALA A 8 -2.23 -0.73 11.52
C ALA A 8 -0.94 -0.12 12.04
N GLY A 9 -0.87 1.21 12.00
CA GLY A 9 0.27 1.94 12.53
C GLY A 9 0.88 2.92 11.55
N GLY A 10 2.02 3.51 11.93
CA GLY A 10 2.69 4.55 11.16
C GLY A 10 3.18 4.09 9.79
N ALA A 11 3.64 2.83 9.68
CA ALA A 11 4.09 2.30 8.40
C ALA A 11 2.94 2.22 7.40
N VAL A 12 1.75 1.82 7.85
CA VAL A 12 0.55 1.80 6.99
C VAL A 12 0.21 3.21 6.53
N ARG A 13 0.27 4.17 7.44
CA ARG A 13 0.00 5.56 7.11
C ARG A 13 0.96 6.09 6.05
N LEU A 14 2.25 5.76 6.18
CA LEU A 14 3.24 6.15 5.16
C LEU A 14 2.90 5.59 3.79
N VAL A 15 2.49 4.32 3.74
CA VAL A 15 2.07 3.69 2.49
C VAL A 15 0.86 4.40 1.91
N GLN A 16 -0.13 4.71 2.74
CA GLN A 16 -1.34 5.41 2.30
C GLN A 16 -1.01 6.80 1.75
N GLN A 17 -0.14 7.54 2.43
CA GLN A 17 0.29 8.86 1.97
C GLN A 17 1.05 8.76 0.65
N LYS A 18 1.92 7.76 0.51
CA LYS A 18 2.65 7.57 -0.74
C LYS A 18 1.71 7.24 -1.89
N LEU A 19 0.77 6.34 -1.67
CA LEU A 19 -0.22 5.99 -2.70
C LEU A 19 -1.06 7.20 -3.09
N ASN A 20 -1.44 8.04 -2.13
CA ASN A 20 -2.18 9.27 -2.44
C ASN A 20 -1.36 10.21 -3.30
N SER A 21 -0.04 10.30 -3.07
CA SER A 21 0.82 11.12 -3.90
C SER A 21 0.92 10.60 -5.34
N LEU A 22 0.57 9.33 -5.56
CA LEU A 22 0.56 8.70 -6.87
C LEU A 22 -0.83 8.72 -7.52
N GLY A 23 -1.79 9.40 -6.91
CA GLY A 23 -3.12 9.59 -7.49
C GLY A 23 -4.25 8.84 -6.80
N GLU A 24 -3.97 8.07 -5.76
CA GLU A 24 -5.02 7.40 -4.99
C GLU A 24 -5.70 8.38 -4.03
N ARG A 25 -6.86 8.01 -3.56
CA ARG A 25 -7.63 8.84 -2.62
C ARG A 25 -7.99 8.02 -1.39
N LEU A 26 -6.95 7.66 -0.64
CA LEU A 26 -7.12 6.87 0.57
C LEU A 26 -7.21 7.76 1.79
N LYS A 27 -7.93 7.28 2.78
CA LYS A 27 -7.88 7.87 4.11
C LYS A 27 -6.56 7.42 4.75
N ASP A 28 -5.70 8.36 5.08
CA ASP A 28 -4.39 8.06 5.66
C ASP A 28 -4.50 7.92 7.18
N ASP A 29 -5.34 6.99 7.60
CA ASP A 29 -5.65 6.76 9.01
C ASP A 29 -4.75 5.70 9.67
N GLY A 30 -3.82 5.14 8.91
CA GLY A 30 -2.93 4.09 9.40
C GLY A 30 -3.60 2.73 9.53
N LYS A 31 -4.79 2.56 8.99
CA LYS A 31 -5.52 1.29 9.02
C LYS A 31 -5.56 0.68 7.62
N TYR A 32 -5.03 -0.53 7.50
CA TYR A 32 -4.95 -1.23 6.23
C TYR A 32 -6.26 -1.98 5.99
N GLY A 33 -7.12 -1.37 5.21
CA GLY A 33 -8.41 -1.97 4.87
C GLY A 33 -8.48 -2.35 3.40
N ALA A 34 -9.70 -2.68 2.93
CA ALA A 34 -9.93 -3.11 1.55
C ALA A 34 -9.53 -2.03 0.54
N ALA A 35 -9.79 -0.76 0.85
CA ALA A 35 -9.42 0.35 -0.04
C ALA A 35 -7.91 0.46 -0.20
N THR A 36 -7.17 0.32 0.89
CA THR A 36 -5.70 0.35 0.87
C THR A 36 -5.16 -0.85 0.09
N ALA A 37 -5.71 -2.03 0.33
CA ALA A 37 -5.30 -3.24 -0.40
C ALA A 37 -5.52 -3.09 -1.91
N ALA A 38 -6.67 -2.55 -2.32
CA ALA A 38 -6.96 -2.34 -3.73
C ALA A 38 -5.97 -1.35 -4.37
N ALA A 39 -5.64 -0.27 -3.66
CA ALA A 39 -4.68 0.71 -4.14
C ALA A 39 -3.28 0.09 -4.27
N VAL A 40 -2.88 -0.75 -3.31
CA VAL A 40 -1.62 -1.46 -3.38
C VAL A 40 -1.59 -2.40 -4.58
N GLN A 41 -2.68 -3.11 -4.86
CA GLN A 41 -2.76 -3.97 -6.04
C GLN A 41 -2.56 -3.18 -7.33
N ARG A 42 -3.18 -2.02 -7.46
CA ARG A 42 -3.00 -1.16 -8.64
C ARG A 42 -1.54 -0.73 -8.79
N PHE A 43 -0.91 -0.35 -7.69
CA PHE A 43 0.50 0.01 -7.69
C PHE A 43 1.37 -1.16 -8.12
N GLN A 44 1.12 -2.34 -7.58
CA GLN A 44 1.88 -3.54 -7.91
C GLN A 44 1.78 -3.88 -9.40
N ARG A 45 0.59 -3.81 -9.97
CA ARG A 45 0.40 -4.06 -11.41
C ARG A 45 1.17 -3.08 -12.27
N ARG A 46 1.17 -1.80 -11.90
CA ARG A 46 1.92 -0.78 -12.65
C ARG A 46 3.41 -1.03 -12.63
N ASN A 47 3.91 -1.64 -11.59
CA ASN A 47 5.34 -1.85 -11.40
C ASN A 47 5.78 -3.28 -11.72
N GLY A 48 4.91 -4.08 -12.32
CA GLY A 48 5.25 -5.45 -12.71
C GLY A 48 5.45 -6.38 -11.53
N LEU A 49 4.87 -6.08 -10.39
CA LEU A 49 4.95 -6.90 -9.19
C LEU A 49 3.71 -7.80 -9.08
N THR A 50 3.83 -8.86 -8.27
CA THR A 50 2.68 -9.69 -7.94
C THR A 50 1.64 -8.85 -7.21
N ALA A 51 0.43 -8.78 -7.77
CA ALA A 51 -0.65 -7.95 -7.22
C ALA A 51 -1.42 -8.71 -6.16
N ASP A 52 -0.78 -8.94 -5.01
CA ASP A 52 -1.39 -9.66 -3.89
C ASP A 52 -2.04 -8.73 -2.87
N GLY A 53 -1.89 -7.42 -3.03
CA GLY A 53 -2.48 -6.44 -2.11
C GLY A 53 -1.72 -6.28 -0.81
N SER A 54 -0.57 -6.93 -0.66
CA SER A 54 0.27 -6.83 0.53
C SER A 54 1.55 -6.09 0.21
N VAL A 55 2.06 -5.31 1.16
CA VAL A 55 3.31 -4.56 0.97
C VAL A 55 4.45 -5.38 1.56
N GLY A 56 5.10 -6.16 0.72
CA GLY A 56 6.33 -6.86 1.08
C GLY A 56 7.56 -6.02 0.72
N CYS A 57 8.75 -6.61 0.86
CA CYS A 57 10.00 -5.91 0.58
C CYS A 57 10.06 -5.35 -0.83
N ALA A 58 9.69 -6.15 -1.84
CA ALA A 58 9.74 -5.71 -3.23
C ALA A 58 8.79 -4.53 -3.48
N THR A 59 7.59 -4.59 -2.93
CA THR A 59 6.62 -3.51 -3.07
C THR A 59 7.10 -2.26 -2.34
N TRP A 60 7.63 -2.42 -1.14
CA TRP A 60 8.17 -1.32 -0.36
C TRP A 60 9.29 -0.61 -1.11
N GLU A 61 10.23 -1.38 -1.68
CA GLU A 61 11.36 -0.82 -2.41
C GLU A 61 10.92 -0.04 -3.65
N LYS A 62 9.90 -0.52 -4.34
CA LYS A 62 9.38 0.20 -5.51
C LYS A 62 8.62 1.46 -5.11
N MET A 63 8.03 1.47 -3.92
CA MET A 63 7.22 2.58 -3.45
C MET A 63 8.09 3.70 -2.87
N PHE A 64 9.14 3.35 -2.19
CA PHE A 64 10.05 4.26 -1.53
C PHE A 64 11.48 4.07 -2.03
#